data_f787a0b6724de976fb90dd53677053ce
#
_entry.id   f787a0b6724de976fb90dd53677053ce
#
_cell.length_a   1.000
_cell.length_b   1.000
_cell.length_c   1.000
_cell.angle_alpha   90.00
_cell.angle_beta   90.00
_cell.angle_gamma   90.00
#
_symmetry.space_group_name_H-M   'P 1'
#
loop_
_entity.id
_entity.type
_entity.pdbx_description
1 polymer ?
#
loop_
_entity_poly.entity_id
_entity_poly.type
_entity_poly.pdbx_seq_one_letter_code
_entity_poly.pdbx_strand_id
1 'polypeptide(L)'
;MTPSDIRSLEDVRRLPFTTKDDLRRAYPTKMLTMPVGDMVRLHASSGTTGSATVIYYTRRDLETWADLVARCMHMVGIRPGDTFQNIAGYGLFTGGLGIHYGAERLGCLTIPAGAGNSRRQFKLLEDFQVAAIHIIPSYALHLSSLFGEYGITPERLRHLRIALIGAEPHTDGARQRIEEAFDLKAYNSYGLSEMNGPGVAFECQEQDGMHIWERSEEHTSELQSQY
;
A
#
# COMPACT_ATOMS: atom_id res chain seq x y z
N MET A 1 -8.29 18.14 -27.68
CA MET A 1 -9.47 17.59 -27.01
C MET A 1 -9.68 18.40 -25.74
N THR A 2 -10.90 18.79 -25.44
CA THR A 2 -11.28 19.55 -24.26
C THR A 2 -12.16 18.67 -23.36
N PRO A 3 -12.35 18.97 -22.08
CA PRO A 3 -13.25 18.21 -21.21
C PRO A 3 -14.68 18.07 -21.76
N SER A 4 -15.16 19.05 -22.53
CA SER A 4 -16.48 19.00 -23.17
C SER A 4 -16.60 17.99 -24.32
N ASP A 5 -15.49 17.46 -24.82
CA ASP A 5 -15.46 16.43 -25.87
C ASP A 5 -15.74 15.02 -25.31
N ILE A 6 -15.66 14.86 -23.96
CA ILE A 6 -15.91 13.60 -23.23
C ILE A 6 -17.29 13.71 -22.58
N ARG A 7 -18.27 12.96 -23.14
CA ARG A 7 -19.68 13.01 -22.71
C ARG A 7 -20.19 11.66 -22.19
N SER A 8 -19.44 10.59 -22.46
CA SER A 8 -19.78 9.23 -22.06
C SER A 8 -18.53 8.41 -21.80
N LEU A 9 -18.67 7.24 -21.18
CA LEU A 9 -17.55 6.30 -20.98
C LEU A 9 -16.95 5.83 -22.32
N GLU A 10 -17.74 5.77 -23.39
CA GLU A 10 -17.25 5.40 -24.72
C GLU A 10 -16.23 6.41 -25.26
N ASP A 11 -16.39 7.68 -24.91
CA ASP A 11 -15.48 8.73 -25.36
C ASP A 11 -14.09 8.64 -24.69
N VAL A 12 -13.95 7.94 -23.57
CA VAL A 12 -12.67 7.71 -22.88
C VAL A 12 -11.65 7.03 -23.82
N ARG A 13 -12.12 6.17 -24.73
CA ARG A 13 -11.28 5.51 -25.76
C ARG A 13 -10.59 6.50 -26.72
N ARG A 14 -11.03 7.75 -26.74
CA ARG A 14 -10.47 8.82 -27.59
C ARG A 14 -9.35 9.59 -26.88
N LEU A 15 -9.17 9.39 -25.57
CA LEU A 15 -8.08 10.02 -24.82
C LEU A 15 -6.75 9.40 -25.22
N PRO A 16 -5.70 10.21 -25.38
CA PRO A 16 -4.36 9.70 -25.58
C PRO A 16 -3.88 8.98 -24.29
N PHE A 17 -3.10 7.92 -24.46
CA PHE A 17 -2.44 7.29 -23.34
C PHE A 17 -1.39 8.21 -22.74
N THR A 18 -1.28 8.21 -21.42
CA THR A 18 -0.18 8.85 -20.69
C THR A 18 0.87 7.78 -20.38
N THR A 19 2.09 8.03 -20.82
CA THR A 19 3.22 7.13 -20.58
C THR A 19 4.07 7.61 -19.41
N LYS A 20 4.92 6.74 -18.86
CA LYS A 20 5.89 7.10 -17.82
C LYS A 20 6.86 8.21 -18.29
N ASP A 21 7.16 8.25 -19.57
CA ASP A 21 8.00 9.32 -20.15
C ASP A 21 7.27 10.65 -20.22
N ASP A 22 5.96 10.65 -20.40
CA ASP A 22 5.17 11.88 -20.31
C ASP A 22 5.22 12.45 -18.88
N LEU A 23 5.06 11.61 -17.87
CA LEU A 23 5.19 12.01 -16.46
C LEU A 23 6.59 12.56 -16.15
N ARG A 24 7.64 11.92 -16.65
CA ARG A 24 9.03 12.39 -16.49
C ARG A 24 9.29 13.73 -17.17
N ARG A 25 8.80 13.91 -18.40
CA ARG A 25 8.91 15.18 -19.13
C ARG A 25 8.12 16.31 -18.47
N ALA A 26 7.06 15.96 -17.76
CA ALA A 26 6.23 16.90 -17.04
C ALA A 26 6.78 17.29 -15.66
N TYR A 27 7.86 16.66 -15.22
CA TYR A 27 8.50 16.97 -13.94
C TYR A 27 8.92 18.45 -13.87
N PRO A 28 8.75 19.15 -12.74
CA PRO A 28 8.07 18.65 -11.54
C PRO A 28 6.54 18.87 -11.54
N THR A 29 6.00 19.86 -12.26
CA THR A 29 4.64 20.37 -12.01
C THR A 29 3.72 20.43 -13.25
N LYS A 30 4.21 20.08 -14.44
CA LYS A 30 3.46 20.31 -15.69
C LYS A 30 2.21 19.43 -15.87
N MET A 31 2.05 18.38 -15.05
CA MET A 31 0.83 17.52 -15.01
C MET A 31 -0.18 17.98 -13.95
N LEU A 32 0.12 19.03 -13.18
CA LEU A 32 -0.84 19.57 -12.22
C LEU A 32 -2.03 20.20 -12.94
N THR A 33 -3.22 19.85 -12.50
CA THR A 33 -4.49 20.43 -12.96
C THR A 33 -4.97 21.57 -12.04
N MET A 34 -4.29 21.76 -10.90
CA MET A 34 -4.58 22.76 -9.88
C MET A 34 -3.30 23.50 -9.47
N PRO A 35 -3.41 24.71 -8.88
CA PRO A 35 -2.24 25.45 -8.39
C PRO A 35 -1.44 24.66 -7.34
N VAL A 36 -0.11 24.80 -7.34
CA VAL A 36 0.76 24.17 -6.33
C VAL A 36 0.36 24.55 -4.90
N GLY A 37 -0.15 25.76 -4.68
CA GLY A 37 -0.59 26.23 -3.37
C GLY A 37 -1.77 25.45 -2.77
N ASP A 38 -2.51 24.70 -3.58
CA ASP A 38 -3.61 23.84 -3.13
C ASP A 38 -3.15 22.42 -2.78
N MET A 39 -1.87 22.10 -3.07
CA MET A 39 -1.28 20.80 -2.76
C MET A 39 -0.79 20.78 -1.32
N VAL A 40 -1.08 19.68 -0.61
CA VAL A 40 -0.68 19.50 0.80
C VAL A 40 0.34 18.40 1.01
N ARG A 41 0.59 17.58 -0.03
CA ARG A 41 1.58 16.50 0.02
C ARG A 41 2.13 16.21 -1.36
N LEU A 42 3.36 15.73 -1.37
CA LEU A 42 4.07 15.21 -2.53
C LEU A 42 4.64 13.84 -2.19
N HIS A 43 4.50 12.90 -3.11
CA HIS A 43 5.24 11.65 -3.13
C HIS A 43 6.00 11.51 -4.44
N ALA A 44 7.02 10.66 -4.45
CA ALA A 44 7.79 10.39 -5.66
C ALA A 44 8.24 8.93 -5.72
N SER A 45 8.34 8.41 -6.92
CA SER A 45 8.99 7.12 -7.17
C SER A 45 10.50 7.22 -6.91
N SER A 46 11.17 6.07 -6.72
CA SER A 46 12.61 6.01 -6.43
C SER A 46 13.52 6.59 -7.52
N GLY A 47 13.00 6.80 -8.73
CA GLY A 47 13.77 7.38 -9.83
C GLY A 47 14.97 6.57 -10.31
N THR A 48 15.06 5.28 -10.00
CA THR A 48 16.21 4.40 -10.33
C THR A 48 16.57 4.34 -11.81
N THR A 49 15.62 4.68 -12.68
CA THR A 49 15.78 4.64 -14.14
C THR A 49 15.80 6.06 -14.79
N GLY A 50 16.00 7.13 -14.01
CA GLY A 50 15.98 8.51 -14.50
C GLY A 50 15.25 9.46 -13.54
N SER A 51 14.58 10.49 -14.06
CA SER A 51 13.80 11.42 -13.25
C SER A 51 12.68 10.70 -12.53
N ALA A 52 12.49 11.01 -11.23
CA ALA A 52 11.41 10.48 -10.44
C ALA A 52 10.04 10.90 -11.02
N THR A 53 9.06 10.02 -10.93
CA THR A 53 7.66 10.39 -11.12
C THR A 53 7.16 11.03 -9.84
N VAL A 54 6.62 12.23 -9.93
CA VAL A 54 6.13 13.00 -8.78
C VAL A 54 4.62 13.03 -8.80
N ILE A 55 4.01 12.74 -7.67
CA ILE A 55 2.57 12.75 -7.46
C ILE A 55 2.24 13.77 -6.37
N TYR A 56 1.26 14.61 -6.64
CA TYR A 56 0.78 15.65 -5.74
C TYR A 56 -0.62 15.32 -5.26
N TYR A 57 -0.91 15.72 -4.03
CA TYR A 57 -2.20 15.46 -3.40
C TYR A 57 -2.78 16.74 -2.82
N THR A 58 -4.04 16.97 -3.09
CA THR A 58 -4.88 17.88 -2.33
C THR A 58 -5.28 17.23 -1.00
N ARG A 59 -5.86 17.99 -0.08
CA ARG A 59 -6.44 17.43 1.15
C ARG A 59 -7.52 16.41 0.85
N ARG A 60 -8.38 16.69 -0.12
CA ARG A 60 -9.46 15.80 -0.54
C ARG A 60 -8.93 14.46 -1.07
N ASP A 61 -7.85 14.49 -1.86
CA ASP A 61 -7.22 13.27 -2.36
C ASP A 61 -6.73 12.38 -1.23
N LEU A 62 -6.09 12.99 -0.21
CA LEU A 62 -5.61 12.25 0.97
C LEU A 62 -6.75 11.65 1.79
N GLU A 63 -7.86 12.37 1.96
CA GLU A 63 -9.04 11.88 2.66
C GLU A 63 -9.67 10.70 1.91
N THR A 64 -9.85 10.83 0.59
CA THR A 64 -10.37 9.77 -0.27
C THR A 64 -9.48 8.53 -0.25
N TRP A 65 -8.17 8.74 -0.31
CA TRP A 65 -7.18 7.67 -0.26
C TRP A 65 -7.21 6.94 1.09
N ALA A 66 -7.25 7.67 2.20
CA ALA A 66 -7.38 7.08 3.53
C ALA A 66 -8.66 6.24 3.67
N ASP A 67 -9.78 6.70 3.12
CA ASP A 67 -11.04 5.95 3.09
C ASP A 67 -10.94 4.65 2.29
N LEU A 68 -10.31 4.69 1.10
CA LEU A 68 -10.12 3.50 0.28
C LEU A 68 -9.27 2.45 1.00
N VAL A 69 -8.14 2.86 1.57
CA VAL A 69 -7.24 1.94 2.30
C VAL A 69 -7.93 1.39 3.55
N ALA A 70 -8.67 2.21 4.29
CA ALA A 70 -9.44 1.75 5.46
C ALA A 70 -10.46 0.65 5.08
N ARG A 71 -11.14 0.81 3.94
CA ARG A 71 -12.07 -0.21 3.42
C ARG A 71 -11.34 -1.50 3.04
N CYS A 72 -10.18 -1.41 2.41
CA CYS A 72 -9.34 -2.56 2.11
C CYS A 72 -8.93 -3.30 3.39
N MET A 73 -8.48 -2.57 4.40
CA MET A 73 -8.11 -3.15 5.70
C MET A 73 -9.29 -3.82 6.39
N HIS A 74 -10.46 -3.18 6.36
CA HIS A 74 -11.68 -3.75 6.92
C HIS A 74 -12.10 -5.04 6.19
N MET A 75 -11.95 -5.09 4.87
CA MET A 75 -12.29 -6.24 4.02
C MET A 75 -11.51 -7.50 4.42
N VAL A 76 -10.24 -7.38 4.78
CA VAL A 76 -9.41 -8.50 5.23
C VAL A 76 -9.56 -8.83 6.73
N GLY A 77 -10.41 -8.12 7.44
CA GLY A 77 -10.73 -8.45 8.84
C GLY A 77 -10.03 -7.60 9.90
N ILE A 78 -9.35 -6.53 9.55
CA ILE A 78 -8.86 -5.53 10.52
C ILE A 78 -10.05 -4.69 11.00
N ARG A 79 -10.10 -4.37 12.28
CA ARG A 79 -11.25 -3.71 12.91
C ARG A 79 -10.83 -2.46 13.70
N PRO A 80 -11.76 -1.51 13.92
CA PRO A 80 -11.54 -0.42 14.85
C PRO A 80 -11.12 -0.95 16.23
N GLY A 81 -10.10 -0.32 16.81
CA GLY A 81 -9.52 -0.73 18.08
C GLY A 81 -8.39 -1.77 17.99
N ASP A 82 -8.17 -2.39 16.81
CA ASP A 82 -6.97 -3.22 16.60
C ASP A 82 -5.70 -2.38 16.71
N THR A 83 -4.63 -2.95 17.23
CA THR A 83 -3.29 -2.37 17.12
C THR A 83 -2.67 -2.79 15.79
N PHE A 84 -2.28 -1.81 14.99
CA PHE A 84 -1.70 -1.98 13.68
C PHE A 84 -0.27 -1.46 13.62
N GLN A 85 0.69 -2.28 13.22
CA GLN A 85 2.09 -1.86 13.07
C GLN A 85 2.47 -1.72 11.60
N ASN A 86 2.84 -0.51 11.19
CA ASN A 86 3.32 -0.25 9.85
C ASN A 86 4.85 -0.39 9.81
N ILE A 87 5.31 -1.47 9.18
CA ILE A 87 6.74 -1.84 9.08
C ILE A 87 7.35 -1.37 7.74
N ALA A 88 6.58 -0.74 6.88
CA ALA A 88 7.09 -0.16 5.64
C ALA A 88 7.84 1.15 5.87
N GLY A 89 8.76 1.48 4.96
CA GLY A 89 9.48 2.75 4.99
C GLY A 89 8.56 3.94 4.77
N TYR A 90 8.83 5.01 5.53
CA TYR A 90 8.20 6.33 5.34
C TYR A 90 9.11 7.22 4.48
N GLY A 91 8.57 8.31 3.94
CA GLY A 91 9.30 9.25 3.12
C GLY A 91 8.60 9.52 1.78
N LEU A 92 9.35 9.59 0.68
CA LEU A 92 8.77 9.87 -0.63
C LEU A 92 7.92 8.71 -1.17
N PHE A 93 8.14 7.49 -0.70
CA PHE A 93 7.34 6.32 -1.07
C PHE A 93 5.90 6.42 -0.56
N THR A 94 4.94 6.15 -1.44
CA THR A 94 3.51 6.28 -1.13
C THR A 94 3.00 5.27 -0.11
N GLY A 95 3.53 4.04 -0.14
CA GLY A 95 3.01 2.89 0.63
C GLY A 95 3.00 3.11 2.14
N GLY A 96 4.07 3.69 2.69
CA GLY A 96 4.18 3.93 4.13
C GLY A 96 3.06 4.80 4.69
N LEU A 97 2.92 6.01 4.14
CA LEU A 97 1.90 6.97 4.61
C LEU A 97 0.47 6.57 4.20
N GLY A 98 0.29 5.98 3.00
CA GLY A 98 -1.04 5.58 2.55
C GLY A 98 -1.67 4.54 3.47
N ILE A 99 -0.95 3.50 3.81
CA ILE A 99 -1.41 2.46 4.73
C ILE A 99 -1.58 3.02 6.15
N HIS A 100 -0.66 3.90 6.59
CA HIS A 100 -0.74 4.55 7.91
C HIS A 100 -2.06 5.31 8.08
N TYR A 101 -2.37 6.23 7.17
CA TYR A 101 -3.61 7.01 7.25
C TYR A 101 -4.86 6.17 7.07
N GLY A 102 -4.79 5.08 6.31
CA GLY A 102 -5.88 4.12 6.19
C GLY A 102 -6.16 3.41 7.53
N ALA A 103 -5.11 3.02 8.26
CA ALA A 103 -5.23 2.41 9.58
C ALA A 103 -5.84 3.38 10.61
N GLU A 104 -5.36 4.62 10.66
CA GLU A 104 -5.93 5.66 11.52
C GLU A 104 -7.40 5.94 11.17
N ARG A 105 -7.72 6.03 9.87
CA ARG A 105 -9.08 6.26 9.37
C ARG A 105 -10.03 5.11 9.74
N LEU A 106 -9.53 3.87 9.76
CA LEU A 106 -10.28 2.70 10.23
C LEU A 106 -10.52 2.75 11.75
N GLY A 107 -9.73 3.48 12.51
CA GLY A 107 -9.80 3.55 13.98
C GLY A 107 -8.85 2.58 14.67
N CYS A 108 -7.76 2.19 14.03
CA CYS A 108 -6.69 1.39 14.64
C CYS A 108 -5.76 2.25 15.50
N LEU A 109 -5.19 1.65 16.55
CA LEU A 109 -3.99 2.19 17.19
C LEU A 109 -2.80 1.93 16.26
N THR A 110 -2.35 2.94 15.53
CA THR A 110 -1.33 2.79 14.50
C THR A 110 0.08 3.05 15.03
N ILE A 111 0.97 2.07 14.91
CA ILE A 111 2.38 2.16 15.29
C ILE A 111 3.22 2.45 14.02
N PRO A 112 3.79 3.65 13.86
CA PRO A 112 4.62 4.01 12.72
C PRO A 112 6.06 3.51 12.89
N ALA A 113 6.24 2.19 12.95
CA ALA A 113 7.53 1.57 13.25
C ALA A 113 8.59 1.83 12.17
N GLY A 114 8.17 1.93 10.90
CA GLY A 114 9.09 2.06 9.78
C GLY A 114 9.89 0.77 9.55
N ALA A 115 10.68 0.74 8.47
CA ALA A 115 11.51 -0.41 8.14
C ALA A 115 12.78 -0.51 9.01
N GLY A 116 13.36 -1.72 9.08
CA GLY A 116 14.61 -2.00 9.78
C GLY A 116 14.46 -2.20 11.29
N ASN A 117 15.60 -2.40 11.96
CA ASN A 117 15.69 -2.68 13.40
C ASN A 117 14.80 -3.85 13.86
N SER A 118 15.11 -5.06 13.40
CA SER A 118 14.31 -6.27 13.63
C SER A 118 13.98 -6.52 15.10
N ARG A 119 14.92 -6.28 16.01
CA ARG A 119 14.68 -6.40 17.45
C ARG A 119 13.57 -5.48 17.94
N ARG A 120 13.56 -4.23 17.48
CA ARG A 120 12.49 -3.27 17.81
C ARG A 120 11.15 -3.72 17.24
N GLN A 121 11.14 -4.28 16.02
CA GLN A 121 9.89 -4.77 15.42
C GLN A 121 9.24 -5.83 16.33
N PHE A 122 9.99 -6.86 16.74
CA PHE A 122 9.47 -7.90 17.63
C PHE A 122 9.01 -7.34 18.97
N LYS A 123 9.81 -6.46 19.57
CA LYS A 123 9.42 -5.83 20.83
C LYS A 123 8.08 -5.09 20.74
N LEU A 124 7.86 -4.34 19.64
CA LEU A 124 6.60 -3.63 19.44
C LEU A 124 5.43 -4.60 19.20
N LEU A 125 5.63 -5.68 18.43
CA LEU A 125 4.62 -6.71 18.19
C LEU A 125 4.11 -7.30 19.51
N GLU A 126 5.02 -7.58 20.45
CA GLU A 126 4.72 -8.19 21.75
C GLU A 126 4.13 -7.18 22.74
N ASP A 127 4.83 -6.08 22.99
CA ASP A 127 4.47 -5.10 24.01
C ASP A 127 3.06 -4.51 23.78
N PHE A 128 2.72 -4.27 22.51
CA PHE A 128 1.45 -3.66 22.11
C PHE A 128 0.41 -4.66 21.58
N GLN A 129 0.70 -5.96 21.70
CA GLN A 129 -0.23 -7.02 21.27
C GLN A 129 -0.79 -6.76 19.88
N VAL A 130 0.11 -6.49 18.93
CA VAL A 130 -0.24 -6.07 17.56
C VAL A 130 -1.11 -7.13 16.88
N ALA A 131 -2.25 -6.72 16.35
CA ALA A 131 -3.21 -7.58 15.68
C ALA A 131 -2.95 -7.71 14.17
N ALA A 132 -2.40 -6.66 13.56
CA ALA A 132 -2.13 -6.65 12.13
C ALA A 132 -0.88 -5.83 11.79
N ILE A 133 -0.19 -6.22 10.71
CA ILE A 133 1.02 -5.54 10.22
C ILE A 133 0.89 -5.19 8.74
N HIS A 134 1.63 -4.18 8.31
CA HIS A 134 1.98 -3.98 6.90
C HIS A 134 3.48 -4.14 6.73
N ILE A 135 3.89 -5.01 5.82
CA ILE A 135 5.28 -5.41 5.63
C ILE A 135 5.52 -5.84 4.18
N ILE A 136 6.72 -5.60 3.64
CA ILE A 136 7.11 -6.18 2.36
C ILE A 136 7.48 -7.66 2.52
N PRO A 137 7.12 -8.54 1.57
CA PRO A 137 7.32 -9.98 1.67
C PRO A 137 8.76 -10.41 2.01
N SER A 138 9.75 -9.84 1.34
CA SER A 138 11.17 -10.17 1.60
C SER A 138 11.59 -9.83 3.03
N TYR A 139 11.09 -8.72 3.59
CA TYR A 139 11.40 -8.36 4.97
C TYR A 139 10.64 -9.22 5.99
N ALA A 140 9.44 -9.67 5.67
CA ALA A 140 8.72 -10.65 6.50
C ALA A 140 9.48 -11.97 6.59
N LEU A 141 9.98 -12.50 5.48
CA LEU A 141 10.83 -13.69 5.45
C LEU A 141 12.15 -13.47 6.19
N HIS A 142 12.76 -12.28 6.07
CA HIS A 142 13.94 -11.94 6.87
C HIS A 142 13.62 -11.94 8.37
N LEU A 143 12.53 -11.31 8.81
CA LEU A 143 12.14 -11.34 10.23
C LEU A 143 11.93 -12.78 10.72
N SER A 144 11.23 -13.62 9.95
CA SER A 144 11.00 -15.01 10.34
C SER A 144 12.30 -15.80 10.51
N SER A 145 13.33 -15.53 9.70
CA SER A 145 14.65 -16.18 9.84
C SER A 145 15.38 -15.82 11.13
N LEU A 146 14.99 -14.74 11.79
CA LEU A 146 15.57 -14.26 13.05
C LEU A 146 14.82 -14.75 14.30
N PHE A 147 13.74 -15.51 14.15
CA PHE A 147 12.94 -15.98 15.30
C PHE A 147 13.77 -16.74 16.32
N GLY A 148 14.63 -17.67 15.86
CA GLY A 148 15.52 -18.40 16.76
C GLY A 148 16.51 -17.52 17.53
N GLU A 149 17.05 -16.49 16.87
CA GLU A 149 18.00 -15.54 17.48
C GLU A 149 17.36 -14.71 18.59
N TYR A 150 16.11 -14.26 18.36
CA TYR A 150 15.39 -13.40 19.31
C TYR A 150 14.44 -14.17 20.23
N GLY A 151 14.39 -15.50 20.13
CA GLY A 151 13.50 -16.35 20.93
C GLY A 151 12.02 -16.08 20.66
N ILE A 152 11.67 -15.71 19.44
CA ILE A 152 10.29 -15.46 19.02
C ILE A 152 9.61 -16.79 18.76
N THR A 153 8.42 -16.95 19.30
CA THR A 153 7.54 -18.11 19.05
C THR A 153 6.14 -17.63 18.65
N PRO A 154 5.33 -18.45 17.97
CA PRO A 154 3.95 -18.09 17.64
C PRO A 154 3.13 -17.66 18.85
N GLU A 155 3.34 -18.31 20.03
CA GLU A 155 2.62 -17.97 21.26
C GLU A 155 2.93 -16.54 21.73
N ARG A 156 4.15 -16.06 21.53
CA ARG A 156 4.54 -14.68 21.86
C ARG A 156 3.86 -13.68 20.93
N LEU A 157 3.55 -14.09 19.69
CA LEU A 157 2.88 -13.27 18.66
C LEU A 157 1.40 -13.64 18.49
N ARG A 158 0.78 -14.36 19.43
CA ARG A 158 -0.60 -14.90 19.32
C ARG A 158 -1.69 -13.87 18.98
N HIS A 159 -1.44 -12.58 19.17
CA HIS A 159 -2.37 -11.50 18.81
C HIS A 159 -2.27 -11.11 17.34
N LEU A 160 -1.13 -11.39 16.71
CA LEU A 160 -0.86 -11.08 15.31
C LEU A 160 -1.59 -12.09 14.42
N ARG A 161 -2.59 -11.64 13.69
CA ARG A 161 -3.47 -12.50 12.88
C ARG A 161 -3.50 -12.13 11.41
N ILE A 162 -3.06 -10.92 11.04
CA ILE A 162 -3.14 -10.40 9.68
C ILE A 162 -1.83 -9.71 9.29
N ALA A 163 -1.35 -10.01 8.08
CA ALA A 163 -0.32 -9.24 7.41
C ALA A 163 -0.86 -8.70 6.08
N LEU A 164 -0.72 -7.40 5.85
CA LEU A 164 -0.84 -6.81 4.53
C LEU A 164 0.54 -6.87 3.88
N ILE A 165 0.67 -7.61 2.79
CA ILE A 165 1.93 -7.77 2.05
C ILE A 165 1.81 -7.17 0.67
N GLY A 166 2.91 -6.61 0.13
CA GLY A 166 2.90 -5.99 -1.19
C GLY A 166 4.15 -5.16 -1.44
N ALA A 167 4.07 -4.24 -2.37
CA ALA A 167 5.15 -3.36 -2.84
C ALA A 167 6.28 -4.09 -3.61
N GLU A 168 6.29 -5.41 -3.63
CA GLU A 168 7.19 -6.23 -4.46
C GLU A 168 6.46 -7.51 -4.91
N PRO A 169 6.83 -8.09 -6.07
CA PRO A 169 6.29 -9.37 -6.50
C PRO A 169 6.69 -10.48 -5.52
N HIS A 170 5.79 -11.41 -5.27
CA HIS A 170 6.05 -12.58 -4.46
C HIS A 170 5.26 -13.79 -4.96
N THR A 171 5.75 -14.98 -4.67
CA THR A 171 5.10 -16.25 -5.03
C THR A 171 4.16 -16.71 -3.92
N ASP A 172 3.19 -17.58 -4.26
CA ASP A 172 2.33 -18.23 -3.25
C ASP A 172 3.15 -19.00 -2.21
N GLY A 173 4.23 -19.65 -2.61
CA GLY A 173 5.13 -20.31 -1.68
C GLY A 173 5.85 -19.37 -0.71
N ALA A 174 6.12 -18.12 -1.13
CA ALA A 174 6.65 -17.10 -0.21
C ALA A 174 5.59 -16.66 0.78
N ARG A 175 4.35 -16.43 0.33
CA ARG A 175 3.20 -16.12 1.17
C ARG A 175 2.95 -17.21 2.20
N GLN A 176 2.87 -18.48 1.79
CA GLN A 176 2.67 -19.61 2.68
C GLN A 176 3.72 -19.69 3.78
N ARG A 177 5.00 -19.50 3.44
CA ARG A 177 6.08 -19.47 4.45
C ARG A 177 5.92 -18.34 5.46
N ILE A 178 5.42 -17.17 5.03
CA ILE A 178 5.13 -16.06 5.93
C ILE A 178 3.97 -16.45 6.86
N GLU A 179 2.88 -16.97 6.32
CA GLU A 179 1.71 -17.41 7.08
C GLU A 179 2.06 -18.48 8.12
N GLU A 180 2.82 -19.50 7.71
CA GLU A 180 3.27 -20.58 8.61
C GLU A 180 4.21 -20.07 9.71
N ALA A 181 5.18 -19.20 9.36
CA ALA A 181 6.16 -18.72 10.33
C ALA A 181 5.55 -17.84 11.42
N PHE A 182 4.60 -16.98 11.06
CA PHE A 182 3.98 -16.03 11.97
C PHE A 182 2.63 -16.51 12.54
N ASP A 183 2.10 -17.63 12.06
CA ASP A 183 0.75 -18.14 12.36
C ASP A 183 -0.35 -17.10 12.11
N LEU A 184 -0.35 -16.52 10.91
CA LEU A 184 -1.27 -15.46 10.49
C LEU A 184 -1.82 -15.68 9.08
N LYS A 185 -2.72 -14.83 8.62
CA LYS A 185 -3.12 -14.71 7.22
C LYS A 185 -2.47 -13.51 6.54
N ALA A 186 -1.86 -13.72 5.37
CA ALA A 186 -1.20 -12.70 4.60
C ALA A 186 -2.00 -12.35 3.34
N TYR A 187 -2.43 -11.10 3.23
CA TYR A 187 -3.23 -10.60 2.12
C TYR A 187 -2.42 -9.69 1.23
N ASN A 188 -2.51 -9.94 -0.07
CA ASN A 188 -1.79 -9.15 -1.06
C ASN A 188 -2.44 -7.77 -1.24
N SER A 189 -1.59 -6.76 -1.36
CA SER A 189 -2.00 -5.38 -1.61
C SER A 189 -1.21 -4.82 -2.78
N TYR A 190 -1.91 -4.24 -3.75
CA TYR A 190 -1.32 -3.63 -4.93
C TYR A 190 -1.55 -2.13 -4.94
N GLY A 191 -0.54 -1.42 -5.39
CA GLY A 191 -0.58 0.01 -5.63
C GLY A 191 0.68 0.49 -6.31
N LEU A 192 0.60 1.65 -6.94
CA LEU A 192 1.73 2.32 -7.56
C LEU A 192 1.59 3.83 -7.42
N SER A 193 2.72 4.53 -7.50
CA SER A 193 2.73 5.99 -7.34
C SER A 193 1.88 6.69 -8.40
N GLU A 194 1.91 6.20 -9.63
CA GLU A 194 1.16 6.74 -10.77
C GLU A 194 -0.37 6.66 -10.57
N MET A 195 -0.82 5.79 -9.67
CA MET A 195 -2.23 5.58 -9.29
C MET A 195 -2.54 6.10 -7.88
N ASN A 196 -1.80 7.09 -7.42
CA ASN A 196 -1.93 7.67 -6.08
C ASN A 196 -1.58 6.74 -4.91
N GLY A 197 -0.87 5.62 -5.15
CA GLY A 197 -0.28 4.79 -4.10
C GLY A 197 -1.06 3.51 -3.78
N PRO A 198 -0.95 2.97 -2.56
CA PRO A 198 -1.64 1.74 -2.16
C PRO A 198 -3.15 1.91 -2.13
N GLY A 199 -3.87 0.80 -2.26
CA GLY A 199 -5.34 0.78 -2.27
C GLY A 199 -5.94 0.69 -3.67
N VAL A 200 -5.13 0.49 -4.72
CA VAL A 200 -5.63 0.25 -6.09
C VAL A 200 -6.34 -1.10 -6.14
N ALA A 201 -5.69 -2.15 -5.65
CA ALA A 201 -6.26 -3.49 -5.55
C ALA A 201 -5.83 -4.20 -4.28
N PHE A 202 -6.74 -4.99 -3.71
CA PHE A 202 -6.52 -5.76 -2.49
C PHE A 202 -7.21 -7.12 -2.56
N GLU A 203 -6.58 -8.14 -2.00
CA GLU A 203 -7.24 -9.40 -1.73
C GLU A 203 -8.33 -9.24 -0.66
N CYS A 204 -9.34 -10.08 -0.71
CA CYS A 204 -10.28 -10.32 0.38
C CYS A 204 -9.91 -11.59 1.15
N GLN A 205 -10.75 -11.99 2.08
CA GLN A 205 -10.52 -13.19 2.91
C GLN A 205 -10.49 -14.51 2.12
N GLU A 206 -11.06 -14.55 0.91
CA GLU A 206 -11.02 -15.71 0.03
C GLU A 206 -9.66 -15.96 -0.61
N GLN A 207 -8.80 -14.93 -0.71
CA GLN A 207 -7.46 -14.99 -1.30
C GLN A 207 -7.46 -15.49 -2.77
N ASP A 208 -8.56 -15.28 -3.49
CA ASP A 208 -8.74 -15.65 -4.91
C ASP A 208 -8.80 -14.40 -5.79
N GLY A 209 -7.63 -13.80 -6.03
CA GLY A 209 -7.48 -12.56 -6.77
C GLY A 209 -7.72 -11.29 -5.95
N MET A 210 -7.54 -10.14 -6.59
CA MET A 210 -7.64 -8.84 -5.96
C MET A 210 -8.88 -8.08 -6.43
N HIS A 211 -9.57 -7.42 -5.51
CA HIS A 211 -10.62 -6.48 -5.80
C HIS A 211 -10.05 -5.13 -6.20
N ILE A 212 -10.44 -4.62 -7.34
CA ILE A 212 -10.11 -3.28 -7.82
C ILE A 212 -11.28 -2.35 -7.49
N TRP A 213 -11.00 -1.17 -6.98
CA TRP A 213 -12.03 -0.19 -6.67
C TRP A 213 -12.41 0.61 -7.92
N GLU A 214 -13.68 0.57 -8.35
CA GLU A 214 -14.18 1.27 -9.54
C GLU A 214 -13.84 2.76 -9.59
N ARG A 215 -13.76 3.42 -8.45
CA ARG A 215 -13.35 4.84 -8.36
C ARG A 215 -11.84 5.07 -8.55
N SER A 216 -11.05 3.99 -8.57
CA SER A 216 -9.61 4.01 -8.80
C SER A 216 -9.26 3.41 -10.16
N GLU A 217 -10.25 3.01 -10.94
CA GLU A 217 -10.12 2.22 -12.16
C GLU A 217 -9.76 3.01 -13.39
N GLU A 218 -8.59 3.52 -13.43
CA GLU A 218 -8.12 3.96 -14.74
C GLU A 218 -7.14 2.97 -15.41
N HIS A 219 -6.84 1.79 -14.79
CA HIS A 219 -5.77 0.90 -15.25
C HIS A 219 -6.01 -0.61 -15.13
N THR A 220 -7.03 -1.13 -15.78
CA THR A 220 -7.20 -2.58 -15.93
C THR A 220 -6.11 -3.25 -16.78
N SER A 221 -5.39 -2.50 -17.61
CA SER A 221 -4.39 -3.06 -18.53
C SER A 221 -3.04 -3.41 -17.88
N GLU A 222 -2.62 -2.75 -16.82
CA GLU A 222 -1.35 -3.07 -16.14
C GLU A 222 -1.47 -4.31 -15.25
N LEU A 223 -2.61 -4.55 -14.64
CA LEU A 223 -2.85 -5.75 -13.82
C LEU A 223 -2.85 -7.04 -14.66
N GLN A 224 -3.26 -6.97 -15.92
CA GLN A 224 -3.24 -8.13 -16.82
C GLN A 224 -1.85 -8.52 -17.33
N SER A 225 -0.85 -7.66 -17.22
CA SER A 225 0.50 -7.92 -17.71
C SER A 225 1.45 -8.54 -16.67
N GLN A 226 1.01 -8.70 -15.41
CA GLN A 226 1.84 -9.21 -14.31
C GLN A 226 1.50 -10.64 -13.86
N TYR A 227 0.53 -11.30 -14.56
CA TYR A 227 0.16 -12.70 -14.29
C TYR A 227 0.41 -13.59 -15.51
#